data_d0b504adb21eaefef8f43e5e8e7fbc38
#
_entry.id   d0b504adb21eaefef8f43e5e8e7fbc38
#
_cell.length_a   1.000
_cell.length_b   1.000
_cell.length_c   1.000
_cell.angle_alpha   90.00
_cell.angle_beta   90.00
_cell.angle_gamma   90.00
#
_symmetry.space_group_name_H-M   'P 1'
#
loop_
_entity.id
_entity.type
_entity.pdbx_description
1 polymer ?
#
loop_
_entity_poly.entity_id
_entity_poly.type
_entity_poly.pdbx_seq_one_letter_code
_entity_poly.pdbx_strand_id
1 'polypeptide(L)'
;MGGHARFSPSSGKRRLECPPSLLLEEQFPDEESPFAAEGSAGHAMAEYLINKYLKKRTKRPVSDYYSDELLEAVDDYVEYNITQIEQARKDCDEPFIGVEQKVSLAHRIEGCFGTADMVVVDSHKIHIIDLKLGKGVVVDAEQNVQLMIYGLGVLDMLGFLYEIDTVELTIVQPRIEHFSTWEISAGELLSWGKDVLEPGAAKALSGEGEFKAGDHCRFCKARFTCRARAEEYLKFAQMEIGRAHV
;
A
#
# COMPACT_ATOMS: atom_id res chain seq x y z
N MET A 1 -0.96 2.29 -23.09
CA MET A 1 -0.60 0.96 -22.57
C MET A 1 -0.15 1.16 -21.15
N GLY A 2 -0.97 0.79 -20.15
CA GLY A 2 -0.59 0.85 -18.75
C GLY A 2 0.28 -0.36 -18.44
N GLY A 3 1.62 -0.18 -18.42
CA GLY A 3 2.53 -1.22 -17.96
C GLY A 3 2.35 -1.45 -16.47
N HIS A 4 2.50 -2.69 -16.01
CA HIS A 4 2.58 -2.98 -14.57
C HIS A 4 3.86 -2.36 -14.00
N ALA A 5 3.76 -1.77 -12.81
CA ALA A 5 4.92 -1.22 -12.09
C ALA A 5 5.87 -2.36 -11.71
N ARG A 6 7.13 -2.32 -12.15
CA ARG A 6 8.15 -3.31 -11.74
C ARG A 6 8.40 -3.24 -10.24
N PHE A 7 8.48 -2.03 -9.71
CA PHE A 7 8.58 -1.77 -8.28
C PHE A 7 7.29 -1.10 -7.79
N SER A 8 6.21 -1.87 -7.58
CA SER A 8 4.95 -1.32 -7.08
C SER A 8 5.03 -0.99 -5.58
N PRO A 9 4.37 0.07 -5.11
CA PRO A 9 4.30 0.39 -3.67
C PRO A 9 3.81 -0.79 -2.82
N SER A 10 2.78 -1.51 -3.27
CA SER A 10 2.24 -2.68 -2.56
C SER A 10 3.21 -3.87 -2.44
N SER A 11 4.20 -3.96 -3.33
CA SER A 11 5.26 -4.97 -3.23
C SER A 11 6.53 -4.45 -2.53
N GLY A 12 6.58 -3.16 -2.20
CA GLY A 12 7.77 -2.46 -1.71
C GLY A 12 8.43 -3.16 -0.51
N LYS A 13 7.66 -3.51 0.53
CA LYS A 13 8.17 -4.23 1.69
C LYS A 13 8.91 -5.51 1.27
N ARG A 14 8.29 -6.34 0.41
CA ARG A 14 8.90 -7.58 -0.07
C ARG A 14 10.19 -7.33 -0.85
N ARG A 15 10.22 -6.28 -1.69
CA ARG A 15 11.40 -5.93 -2.48
C ARG A 15 12.56 -5.44 -1.62
N LEU A 16 12.29 -4.74 -0.53
CA LEU A 16 13.31 -4.32 0.43
C LEU A 16 13.83 -5.48 1.28
N GLU A 17 12.95 -6.37 1.74
CA GLU A 17 13.32 -7.51 2.59
C GLU A 17 13.96 -8.67 1.82
N CYS A 18 13.57 -8.88 0.57
CA CYS A 18 14.05 -9.95 -0.32
C CYS A 18 14.24 -9.38 -1.74
N PRO A 19 15.31 -8.60 -2.00
CA PRO A 19 15.53 -7.94 -3.28
C PRO A 19 15.44 -8.87 -4.50
N PRO A 20 16.04 -10.08 -4.52
CA PRO A 20 15.96 -10.97 -5.67
C PRO A 20 14.54 -11.47 -5.98
N SER A 21 13.57 -11.26 -5.06
CA SER A 21 12.17 -11.65 -5.29
C SER A 21 11.55 -10.95 -6.50
N LEU A 22 12.03 -9.76 -6.88
CA LEU A 22 11.50 -9.03 -8.04
C LEU A 22 11.71 -9.84 -9.32
N LEU A 23 12.96 -10.15 -9.65
CA LEU A 23 13.28 -10.90 -10.86
C LEU A 23 12.75 -12.34 -10.82
N LEU A 24 12.65 -12.93 -9.63
CA LEU A 24 12.04 -14.26 -9.48
C LEU A 24 10.55 -14.23 -9.79
N GLU A 25 9.82 -13.26 -9.29
CA GLU A 25 8.37 -13.15 -9.52
C GLU A 25 8.00 -12.77 -10.96
N GLU A 26 8.90 -12.12 -11.72
CA GLU A 26 8.71 -11.85 -13.14
C GLU A 26 8.60 -13.14 -13.99
N GLN A 27 9.06 -14.28 -13.47
CA GLN A 27 8.98 -15.59 -14.13
C GLN A 27 7.61 -16.26 -13.94
N PHE A 28 6.73 -15.71 -13.12
CA PHE A 28 5.42 -16.26 -12.81
C PHE A 28 4.30 -15.37 -13.38
N PRO A 29 3.23 -15.97 -13.90
CA PRO A 29 2.09 -15.21 -14.39
C PRO A 29 1.43 -14.40 -13.28
N ASP A 30 0.73 -13.33 -13.67
CA ASP A 30 -0.19 -12.62 -12.79
C ASP A 30 -1.49 -13.40 -12.72
N GLU A 31 -1.81 -13.91 -11.54
CA GLU A 31 -3.08 -14.58 -11.25
C GLU A 31 -3.90 -13.71 -10.30
N GLU A 32 -5.05 -13.29 -10.74
CA GLU A 32 -6.00 -12.60 -9.89
C GLU A 32 -6.77 -13.61 -9.03
N SER A 33 -6.66 -13.49 -7.71
CA SER A 33 -7.45 -14.31 -6.80
C SER A 33 -8.87 -13.74 -6.64
N PRO A 34 -9.89 -14.56 -6.31
CA PRO A 34 -11.23 -14.06 -5.98
C PRO A 34 -11.21 -12.99 -4.88
N PHE A 35 -10.30 -13.10 -3.90
CA PHE A 35 -10.12 -12.09 -2.85
C PHE A 35 -9.58 -10.76 -3.39
N ALA A 36 -8.69 -10.81 -4.39
CA ALA A 36 -8.20 -9.60 -5.05
C ALA A 36 -9.31 -8.93 -5.87
N ALA A 37 -10.12 -9.72 -6.59
CA ALA A 37 -11.25 -9.22 -7.36
C ALA A 37 -12.35 -8.60 -6.46
N GLU A 38 -12.65 -9.22 -5.30
CA GLU A 38 -13.54 -8.63 -4.30
C GLU A 38 -12.98 -7.32 -3.76
N GLY A 39 -11.67 -7.27 -3.45
CA GLY A 39 -10.98 -6.06 -3.04
C GLY A 39 -11.10 -4.96 -4.08
N SER A 40 -10.81 -5.26 -5.35
CA SER A 40 -10.93 -4.29 -6.46
C SER A 40 -12.36 -3.76 -6.61
N ALA A 41 -13.38 -4.60 -6.41
CA ALA A 41 -14.78 -4.17 -6.42
C ALA A 41 -15.10 -3.18 -5.29
N GLY A 42 -14.57 -3.43 -4.08
CA GLY A 42 -14.74 -2.53 -2.94
C GLY A 42 -14.06 -1.18 -3.15
N HIS A 43 -12.81 -1.15 -3.64
CA HIS A 43 -12.12 0.10 -4.00
C HIS A 43 -12.89 0.90 -5.04
N ALA A 44 -13.39 0.25 -6.10
CA ALA A 44 -14.18 0.92 -7.13
C ALA A 44 -15.47 1.54 -6.56
N MET A 45 -16.12 0.88 -5.60
CA MET A 45 -17.31 1.42 -4.93
C MET A 45 -16.97 2.59 -4.02
N ALA A 46 -15.87 2.50 -3.26
CA ALA A 46 -15.36 3.58 -2.41
C ALA A 46 -15.01 4.82 -3.25
N GLU A 47 -14.28 4.64 -4.35
CA GLU A 47 -14.00 5.70 -5.32
C GLU A 47 -15.27 6.38 -5.81
N TYR A 48 -16.26 5.59 -6.23
CA TYR A 48 -17.53 6.11 -6.69
C TYR A 48 -18.25 6.96 -5.63
N LEU A 49 -18.34 6.48 -4.39
CA LEU A 49 -19.06 7.15 -3.32
C LEU A 49 -18.37 8.45 -2.89
N ILE A 50 -17.03 8.44 -2.75
CA ILE A 50 -16.25 9.64 -2.42
C ILE A 50 -16.34 10.66 -3.57
N ASN A 51 -16.20 10.25 -4.83
CA ASN A 51 -16.33 11.15 -5.97
C ASN A 51 -17.75 11.74 -6.07
N LYS A 52 -18.79 10.97 -5.74
CA LYS A 52 -20.16 11.46 -5.64
C LYS A 52 -20.33 12.53 -4.56
N TYR A 53 -19.75 12.30 -3.36
CA TYR A 53 -19.70 13.29 -2.29
C TYR A 53 -19.00 14.59 -2.74
N LEU A 54 -17.89 14.46 -3.45
CA LEU A 54 -17.13 15.60 -4.03
C LEU A 54 -17.83 16.26 -5.22
N LYS A 55 -19.03 15.82 -5.60
CA LYS A 55 -19.82 16.30 -6.76
C LYS A 55 -19.07 16.14 -8.10
N LYS A 56 -18.13 15.20 -8.17
CA LYS A 56 -17.45 14.85 -9.41
C LYS A 56 -18.35 13.95 -10.26
N ARG A 57 -18.27 14.09 -11.60
CA ARG A 57 -19.00 13.21 -12.51
C ARG A 57 -18.41 11.81 -12.43
N THR A 58 -19.19 10.85 -11.97
CA THR A 58 -18.79 9.45 -11.83
C THR A 58 -19.94 8.51 -12.19
N LYS A 59 -19.65 7.26 -12.49
CA LYS A 59 -20.62 6.21 -12.79
C LYS A 59 -20.51 5.11 -11.74
N ARG A 60 -21.66 4.69 -11.18
CA ARG A 60 -21.69 3.59 -10.21
C ARG A 60 -21.12 2.31 -10.83
N PRO A 61 -20.10 1.68 -10.21
CA PRO A 61 -19.58 0.41 -10.67
C PRO A 61 -20.59 -0.71 -10.44
N VAL A 62 -20.46 -1.78 -11.23
CA VAL A 62 -21.26 -3.00 -11.12
C VAL A 62 -20.29 -4.16 -10.95
N SER A 63 -20.56 -5.04 -9.98
CA SER A 63 -19.74 -6.22 -9.71
C SER A 63 -20.58 -7.30 -9.05
N ASP A 64 -20.29 -8.56 -9.38
CA ASP A 64 -20.91 -9.73 -8.74
C ASP A 64 -20.38 -9.97 -7.32
N TYR A 65 -19.31 -9.26 -6.91
CA TYR A 65 -18.71 -9.35 -5.59
C TYR A 65 -19.39 -8.46 -4.54
N TYR A 66 -20.37 -7.64 -4.90
CA TYR A 66 -21.06 -6.79 -3.93
C TYR A 66 -21.94 -7.61 -3.01
N SER A 67 -21.61 -7.64 -1.74
CA SER A 67 -22.38 -8.17 -0.62
C SER A 67 -22.71 -7.04 0.36
N ASP A 68 -23.72 -7.23 1.21
CA ASP A 68 -24.07 -6.25 2.24
C ASP A 68 -22.85 -5.97 3.14
N GLU A 69 -22.11 -7.01 3.56
CA GLU A 69 -20.90 -6.88 4.38
C GLU A 69 -19.79 -6.06 3.68
N LEU A 70 -19.58 -6.27 2.37
CA LEU A 70 -18.59 -5.50 1.62
C LEU A 70 -19.01 -4.02 1.53
N LEU A 71 -20.31 -3.77 1.30
CA LEU A 71 -20.83 -2.42 1.18
C LEU A 71 -20.80 -1.67 2.52
N GLU A 72 -21.10 -2.32 3.65
CA GLU A 72 -20.94 -1.74 4.98
C GLU A 72 -19.48 -1.35 5.25
N ALA A 73 -18.53 -2.24 4.95
CA ALA A 73 -17.11 -1.93 5.10
C ALA A 73 -16.65 -0.76 4.20
N VAL A 74 -17.22 -0.65 3.01
CA VAL A 74 -16.95 0.49 2.11
C VAL A 74 -17.56 1.77 2.67
N ASP A 75 -18.77 1.72 3.23
CA ASP A 75 -19.43 2.88 3.81
C ASP A 75 -18.65 3.42 5.03
N ASP A 76 -18.12 2.56 5.90
CA ASP A 76 -17.26 2.95 7.02
C ASP A 76 -15.99 3.68 6.53
N TYR A 77 -15.34 3.15 5.48
CA TYR A 77 -14.19 3.81 4.87
C TYR A 77 -14.56 5.17 4.27
N VAL A 78 -15.69 5.27 3.59
CA VAL A 78 -16.16 6.52 2.97
C VAL A 78 -16.48 7.56 4.05
N GLU A 79 -17.14 7.19 5.14
CA GLU A 79 -17.43 8.09 6.27
C GLU A 79 -16.16 8.62 6.92
N TYR A 80 -15.18 7.74 7.14
CA TYR A 80 -13.86 8.14 7.63
C TYR A 80 -13.23 9.20 6.71
N ASN A 81 -13.18 8.95 5.39
CA ASN A 81 -12.59 9.87 4.44
C ASN A 81 -13.34 11.20 4.33
N ILE A 82 -14.67 11.19 4.39
CA ILE A 82 -15.47 12.43 4.40
C ILE A 82 -15.09 13.28 5.62
N THR A 83 -14.91 12.66 6.77
CA THR A 83 -14.48 13.36 7.99
C THR A 83 -13.11 14.02 7.80
N GLN A 84 -12.14 13.32 7.19
CA GLN A 84 -10.82 13.89 6.91
C GLN A 84 -10.88 15.03 5.88
N ILE A 85 -11.69 14.89 4.85
CA ILE A 85 -11.91 15.94 3.84
C ILE A 85 -12.49 17.20 4.49
N GLU A 86 -13.52 17.05 5.34
CA GLU A 86 -14.16 18.19 6.01
C GLU A 86 -13.22 18.86 7.01
N GLN A 87 -12.34 18.08 7.66
CA GLN A 87 -11.32 18.66 8.52
C GLN A 87 -10.31 19.47 7.72
N ALA A 88 -9.76 18.92 6.64
CA ALA A 88 -8.82 19.63 5.78
C ALA A 88 -9.40 20.92 5.20
N ARG A 89 -10.70 20.95 4.88
CA ARG A 89 -11.41 22.16 4.41
C ARG A 89 -11.58 23.24 5.47
N LYS A 90 -11.49 22.89 6.75
CA LYS A 90 -11.48 23.88 7.85
C LYS A 90 -10.10 24.45 8.08
N ASP A 91 -9.07 23.63 7.87
CA ASP A 91 -7.68 23.94 8.17
C ASP A 91 -6.96 24.62 6.98
N CYS A 92 -7.50 24.47 5.76
CA CYS A 92 -6.94 24.99 4.52
C CYS A 92 -8.04 25.45 3.56
N ASP A 93 -7.90 26.65 2.97
CA ASP A 93 -8.86 27.21 2.02
C ASP A 93 -8.95 26.37 0.73
N GLU A 94 -7.82 25.82 0.27
CA GLU A 94 -7.71 25.05 -0.96
C GLU A 94 -6.96 23.72 -0.70
N PRO A 95 -7.53 22.74 0.04
CA PRO A 95 -6.90 21.46 0.26
C PRO A 95 -6.88 20.65 -1.04
N PHE A 96 -5.79 19.94 -1.30
CA PHE A 96 -5.78 18.95 -2.38
C PHE A 96 -6.49 17.67 -1.92
N ILE A 97 -7.42 17.17 -2.75
CA ILE A 97 -8.17 15.93 -2.49
C ILE A 97 -8.05 15.02 -3.72
N GLY A 98 -7.25 13.98 -3.59
CA GLY A 98 -7.01 12.95 -4.59
C GLY A 98 -7.67 11.64 -4.22
N VAL A 99 -8.59 11.14 -5.06
CA VAL A 99 -9.21 9.81 -4.94
C VAL A 99 -8.64 8.94 -6.04
N GLU A 100 -8.20 7.72 -5.73
CA GLU A 100 -7.46 6.87 -6.65
C GLU A 100 -6.33 7.66 -7.35
N GLN A 101 -5.56 8.36 -6.50
CA GLN A 101 -4.53 9.28 -6.95
C GLN A 101 -3.32 8.52 -7.51
N LYS A 102 -3.03 8.74 -8.77
CA LYS A 102 -1.80 8.21 -9.38
C LYS A 102 -0.58 8.90 -8.78
N VAL A 103 0.34 8.11 -8.28
CA VAL A 103 1.59 8.53 -7.67
C VAL A 103 2.75 7.86 -8.40
N SER A 104 3.77 8.62 -8.74
CA SER A 104 4.95 8.11 -9.45
C SER A 104 6.23 8.59 -8.78
N LEU A 105 7.12 7.65 -8.52
CA LEU A 105 8.50 7.89 -8.10
C LEU A 105 9.51 7.49 -9.22
N ALA A 106 9.06 7.45 -10.48
CA ALA A 106 9.90 6.99 -11.60
C ALA A 106 11.19 7.83 -11.79
N HIS A 107 11.21 9.06 -11.32
CA HIS A 107 12.40 9.92 -11.33
C HIS A 107 13.46 9.53 -10.27
N ARG A 108 13.06 8.78 -9.21
CA ARG A 108 13.95 8.21 -8.18
C ARG A 108 14.22 6.74 -8.42
N ILE A 109 13.20 5.99 -8.83
CA ILE A 109 13.22 4.52 -8.96
C ILE A 109 12.51 4.14 -10.24
N GLU A 110 13.25 3.54 -11.18
CA GLU A 110 12.69 3.09 -12.45
C GLU A 110 11.51 2.15 -12.25
N GLY A 111 10.39 2.46 -12.92
CA GLY A 111 9.18 1.64 -12.85
C GLY A 111 8.45 1.67 -11.51
N CYS A 112 8.75 2.65 -10.63
CA CYS A 112 8.03 2.83 -9.37
C CYS A 112 6.86 3.80 -9.56
N PHE A 113 5.65 3.27 -9.58
CA PHE A 113 4.39 4.02 -9.60
C PHE A 113 3.26 3.16 -9.03
N GLY A 114 2.18 3.81 -8.67
CA GLY A 114 0.97 3.15 -8.17
C GLY A 114 -0.19 4.12 -8.05
N THR A 115 -1.24 3.67 -7.41
CA THR A 115 -2.43 4.47 -7.13
C THR A 115 -2.67 4.44 -5.63
N ALA A 116 -2.72 5.61 -5.00
CA ALA A 116 -3.09 5.77 -3.60
C ALA A 116 -4.61 5.94 -3.52
N ASP A 117 -5.28 5.19 -2.66
CA ASP A 117 -6.73 5.16 -2.58
C ASP A 117 -7.29 6.55 -2.25
N MET A 118 -6.69 7.20 -1.24
CA MET A 118 -7.06 8.55 -0.85
C MET A 118 -5.84 9.36 -0.44
N VAL A 119 -5.77 10.58 -0.92
CA VAL A 119 -4.77 11.60 -0.57
C VAL A 119 -5.48 12.88 -0.18
N VAL A 120 -5.21 13.38 1.01
CA VAL A 120 -5.65 14.70 1.47
C VAL A 120 -4.41 15.51 1.80
N VAL A 121 -4.30 16.72 1.24
CA VAL A 121 -3.19 17.63 1.57
C VAL A 121 -3.79 18.94 2.02
N ASP A 122 -3.43 19.36 3.20
CA ASP A 122 -3.71 20.70 3.73
C ASP A 122 -2.44 21.57 3.71
N SER A 123 -2.42 22.67 4.46
CA SER A 123 -1.32 23.62 4.45
C SER A 123 0.02 23.05 4.92
N HIS A 124 0.01 22.05 5.82
CA HIS A 124 1.21 21.53 6.50
C HIS A 124 1.32 20.02 6.51
N LYS A 125 0.25 19.32 6.10
CA LYS A 125 0.17 17.87 6.25
C LYS A 125 -0.27 17.18 4.95
N ILE A 126 0.39 16.08 4.62
CA ILE A 126 -0.09 15.07 3.67
C ILE A 126 -0.71 13.93 4.48
N HIS A 127 -1.94 13.55 4.16
CA HIS A 127 -2.59 12.37 4.72
C HIS A 127 -2.86 11.35 3.62
N ILE A 128 -2.22 10.19 3.73
CA ILE A 128 -2.44 9.03 2.85
C ILE A 128 -3.32 8.04 3.59
N ILE A 129 -4.46 7.65 2.99
CA ILE A 129 -5.42 6.74 3.60
C ILE A 129 -5.66 5.58 2.65
N ASP A 130 -5.41 4.36 3.10
CA ASP A 130 -5.44 3.15 2.30
C ASP A 130 -6.46 2.16 2.85
N LEU A 131 -7.34 1.66 1.99
CA LEU A 131 -8.40 0.71 2.31
C LEU A 131 -7.89 -0.72 2.25
N LYS A 132 -8.10 -1.48 3.29
CA LYS A 132 -7.81 -2.91 3.33
C LYS A 132 -9.10 -3.70 3.61
N LEU A 133 -9.56 -4.47 2.63
CA LEU A 133 -10.80 -5.27 2.74
C LEU A 133 -10.54 -6.73 3.15
N GLY A 134 -9.27 -7.12 3.31
CA GLY A 134 -8.91 -8.45 3.77
C GLY A 134 -9.14 -8.65 5.27
N LYS A 135 -9.61 -9.84 5.68
CA LYS A 135 -9.84 -10.23 7.08
C LYS A 135 -8.70 -11.04 7.69
N GLY A 136 -7.81 -11.55 6.88
CA GLY A 136 -6.86 -12.60 7.30
C GLY A 136 -5.51 -12.09 7.80
N VAL A 137 -5.20 -10.81 7.68
CA VAL A 137 -3.95 -10.18 8.12
C VAL A 137 -4.26 -8.77 8.59
N VAL A 138 -3.89 -8.47 9.80
CA VAL A 138 -3.89 -7.09 10.31
C VAL A 138 -2.76 -6.32 9.61
N VAL A 139 -3.05 -5.13 9.13
CA VAL A 139 -2.09 -4.24 8.48
C VAL A 139 -2.00 -2.95 9.27
N ASP A 140 -0.80 -2.63 9.75
CA ASP A 140 -0.56 -1.40 10.50
C ASP A 140 0.02 -0.31 9.58
N ALA A 141 -0.22 0.95 9.98
CA ALA A 141 0.31 2.13 9.29
C ALA A 141 1.76 2.42 9.70
N GLU A 142 2.17 2.03 10.91
CA GLU A 142 3.52 2.28 11.40
C GLU A 142 4.58 1.64 10.50
N GLN A 143 5.48 2.46 9.99
CA GLN A 143 6.54 2.06 9.06
C GLN A 143 6.03 1.26 7.83
N ASN A 144 4.80 1.48 7.43
CA ASN A 144 4.22 0.80 6.27
C ASN A 144 4.86 1.29 4.97
N VAL A 145 5.67 0.44 4.36
CA VAL A 145 6.45 0.77 3.16
C VAL A 145 5.56 1.23 1.99
N GLN A 146 4.38 0.65 1.81
CA GLN A 146 3.44 1.06 0.75
C GLN A 146 3.00 2.50 0.94
N LEU A 147 2.55 2.84 2.16
CA LEU A 147 2.09 4.19 2.49
C LEU A 147 3.23 5.20 2.46
N MET A 148 4.42 4.82 2.95
CA MET A 148 5.61 5.68 2.90
C MET A 148 6.01 6.00 1.45
N ILE A 149 5.92 5.03 0.53
CA ILE A 149 6.17 5.27 -0.90
C ILE A 149 5.12 6.23 -1.48
N TYR A 150 3.85 6.08 -1.13
CA TYR A 150 2.82 7.02 -1.56
C TYR A 150 3.03 8.41 -0.98
N GLY A 151 3.31 8.50 0.33
CA GLY A 151 3.61 9.78 0.99
C GLY A 151 4.78 10.50 0.35
N LEU A 152 5.89 9.78 0.08
CA LEU A 152 7.06 10.33 -0.59
C LEU A 152 6.74 10.84 -2.01
N GLY A 153 5.95 10.08 -2.78
CA GLY A 153 5.57 10.48 -4.13
C GLY A 153 4.61 11.67 -4.16
N VAL A 154 3.72 11.78 -3.17
CA VAL A 154 2.84 12.97 -3.02
C VAL A 154 3.65 14.17 -2.56
N LEU A 155 4.63 13.99 -1.67
CA LEU A 155 5.55 15.04 -1.25
C LEU A 155 6.37 15.57 -2.43
N ASP A 156 6.89 14.70 -3.31
CA ASP A 156 7.57 15.10 -4.53
C ASP A 156 6.63 15.84 -5.51
N MET A 157 5.36 15.44 -5.55
CA MET A 157 4.36 16.00 -6.47
C MET A 157 3.83 17.37 -6.03
N LEU A 158 3.61 17.57 -4.72
CA LEU A 158 2.87 18.71 -4.17
C LEU A 158 3.66 19.54 -3.14
N GLY A 159 4.78 19.04 -2.62
CA GLY A 159 5.55 19.72 -1.57
C GLY A 159 6.11 21.09 -1.95
N PHE A 160 6.08 21.44 -3.23
CA PHE A 160 6.45 22.80 -3.68
C PHE A 160 5.27 23.80 -3.63
N LEU A 161 4.03 23.30 -3.44
CA LEU A 161 2.82 24.11 -3.34
C LEU A 161 2.38 24.34 -1.89
N TYR A 162 2.77 23.44 -0.99
CA TYR A 162 2.37 23.42 0.42
C TYR A 162 3.62 23.33 1.31
N GLU A 163 3.58 23.97 2.46
CA GLU A 163 4.67 23.91 3.46
C GLU A 163 4.55 22.64 4.32
N ILE A 164 4.80 21.47 3.73
CA ILE A 164 4.56 20.18 4.38
C ILE A 164 5.62 19.88 5.42
N ASP A 165 5.18 19.77 6.67
CA ASP A 165 5.99 19.35 7.82
C ASP A 165 5.80 17.87 8.15
N THR A 166 4.56 17.35 7.98
CA THR A 166 4.14 16.03 8.45
C THR A 166 3.45 15.23 7.35
N VAL A 167 3.72 13.93 7.36
CA VAL A 167 3.01 12.94 6.54
C VAL A 167 2.31 11.96 7.46
N GLU A 168 0.98 11.99 7.46
CA GLU A 168 0.12 11.07 8.19
C GLU A 168 -0.26 9.92 7.29
N LEU A 169 -0.11 8.71 7.78
CA LEU A 169 -0.36 7.47 7.07
C LEU A 169 -1.43 6.68 7.82
N THR A 170 -2.50 6.29 7.13
CA THR A 170 -3.61 5.56 7.76
C THR A 170 -3.99 4.33 6.95
N ILE A 171 -4.10 3.20 7.65
CA ILE A 171 -4.77 1.99 7.16
C ILE A 171 -6.18 1.96 7.77
N VAL A 172 -7.16 1.82 6.90
CA VAL A 172 -8.56 1.59 7.28
C VAL A 172 -8.93 0.17 6.85
N GLN A 173 -9.15 -0.71 7.83
CA GLN A 173 -9.48 -2.12 7.63
C GLN A 173 -10.82 -2.45 8.32
N PRO A 174 -11.97 -2.01 7.75
CA PRO A 174 -13.27 -1.99 8.43
C PRO A 174 -13.76 -3.37 8.81
N ARG A 175 -13.56 -4.38 7.96
CA ARG A 175 -14.04 -5.76 8.18
C ARG A 175 -13.50 -6.45 9.46
N ILE A 176 -12.51 -5.85 10.10
CA ILE A 176 -11.96 -6.30 11.38
C ILE A 176 -11.87 -5.16 12.39
N GLU A 177 -12.60 -4.07 12.14
CA GLU A 177 -12.67 -2.89 13.02
C GLU A 177 -11.28 -2.32 13.36
N HIS A 178 -10.31 -2.42 12.41
CA HIS A 178 -8.95 -1.99 12.61
C HIS A 178 -8.66 -0.69 11.85
N PHE A 179 -8.32 0.35 12.60
CA PHE A 179 -7.88 1.66 12.11
C PHE A 179 -6.51 1.94 12.72
N SER A 180 -5.51 2.07 11.88
CA SER A 180 -4.13 2.33 12.31
C SER A 180 -3.62 3.59 11.65
N THR A 181 -3.14 4.53 12.46
CA THR A 181 -2.57 5.80 11.99
C THR A 181 -1.18 5.98 12.54
N TRP A 182 -0.28 6.49 11.72
CA TRP A 182 1.10 6.80 12.08
C TRP A 182 1.55 8.07 11.37
N GLU A 183 2.32 8.89 12.08
CA GLU A 183 2.87 10.13 11.56
C GLU A 183 4.39 10.04 11.43
N ILE A 184 4.92 10.65 10.38
CA ILE A 184 6.35 10.80 10.14
C ILE A 184 6.61 12.23 9.65
N SER A 185 7.70 12.86 10.06
CA SER A 185 8.06 14.16 9.49
C SER A 185 8.45 14.04 8.01
N ALA A 186 8.20 15.08 7.24
CA ALA A 186 8.59 15.14 5.83
C ALA A 186 10.09 14.91 5.65
N GLY A 187 10.93 15.46 6.58
CA GLY A 187 12.37 15.29 6.57
C GLY A 187 12.81 13.83 6.79
N GLU A 188 12.21 13.13 7.76
CA GLU A 188 12.49 11.71 8.01
C GLU A 188 12.05 10.83 6.83
N LEU A 189 10.90 11.12 6.23
CA LEU A 189 10.42 10.39 5.06
C LEU A 189 11.34 10.58 3.85
N LEU A 190 11.83 11.80 3.60
CA LEU A 190 12.83 12.07 2.56
C LEU A 190 14.14 11.33 2.80
N SER A 191 14.62 11.32 4.06
CA SER A 191 15.83 10.58 4.45
C SER A 191 15.65 9.08 4.24
N TRP A 192 14.52 8.51 4.67
CA TRP A 192 14.19 7.11 4.42
C TRP A 192 14.14 6.79 2.92
N GLY A 193 13.53 7.67 2.12
CA GLY A 193 13.50 7.53 0.65
C GLY A 193 14.89 7.37 0.06
N LYS A 194 15.80 8.27 0.44
CA LYS A 194 17.17 8.32 -0.06
C LYS A 194 18.06 7.18 0.49
N ASP A 195 17.97 6.90 1.80
CA ASP A 195 18.92 6.05 2.48
C ASP A 195 18.51 4.56 2.53
N VAL A 196 17.21 4.28 2.38
CA VAL A 196 16.64 2.93 2.48
C VAL A 196 15.94 2.51 1.18
N LEU A 197 14.97 3.30 0.72
CA LEU A 197 14.12 2.90 -0.41
C LEU A 197 14.90 2.86 -1.73
N GLU A 198 15.61 3.93 -2.09
CA GLU A 198 16.34 4.01 -3.37
C GLU A 198 17.44 2.94 -3.48
N PRO A 199 18.32 2.74 -2.47
CA PRO A 199 19.33 1.66 -2.53
C PRO A 199 18.71 0.26 -2.53
N GLY A 200 17.62 0.05 -1.77
CA GLY A 200 16.91 -1.23 -1.75
C GLY A 200 16.23 -1.55 -3.07
N ALA A 201 15.61 -0.56 -3.70
CA ALA A 201 15.01 -0.69 -5.02
C ALA A 201 16.06 -0.96 -6.11
N ALA A 202 17.23 -0.30 -6.07
CA ALA A 202 18.33 -0.57 -6.99
C ALA A 202 18.78 -2.04 -6.93
N LYS A 203 18.95 -2.58 -5.71
CA LYS A 203 19.26 -4.02 -5.51
C LYS A 203 18.17 -4.93 -6.06
N ALA A 204 16.88 -4.58 -5.84
CA ALA A 204 15.78 -5.38 -6.33
C ALA A 204 15.70 -5.38 -7.86
N LEU A 205 15.92 -4.25 -8.50
CA LEU A 205 15.91 -4.10 -9.96
C LEU A 205 17.07 -4.78 -10.64
N SER A 206 18.27 -4.82 -9.99
CA SER A 206 19.45 -5.56 -10.50
C SER A 206 19.41 -7.05 -10.17
N GLY A 207 18.53 -7.48 -9.24
CA GLY A 207 18.47 -8.86 -8.75
C GLY A 207 19.60 -9.21 -7.76
N GLU A 208 20.31 -8.19 -7.24
CA GLU A 208 21.33 -8.35 -6.24
C GLU A 208 20.76 -8.62 -4.84
N GLY A 209 21.56 -9.28 -4.01
CA GLY A 209 21.19 -9.60 -2.64
C GLY A 209 20.85 -11.08 -2.44
N GLU A 210 20.41 -11.41 -1.24
CA GLU A 210 20.10 -12.78 -0.84
C GLU A 210 18.58 -13.01 -0.76
N PHE A 211 18.16 -14.22 -1.11
CA PHE A 211 16.79 -14.66 -0.84
C PHE A 211 16.60 -14.82 0.66
N LYS A 212 15.63 -14.10 1.21
CA LYS A 212 15.31 -14.14 2.62
C LYS A 212 13.84 -14.54 2.82
N ALA A 213 13.61 -15.56 3.64
CA ALA A 213 12.28 -15.97 4.03
C ALA A 213 11.75 -15.07 5.17
N GLY A 214 10.42 -14.83 5.16
CA GLY A 214 9.75 -14.02 6.18
C GLY A 214 8.26 -13.85 5.84
N ASP A 215 7.55 -13.00 6.59
CA ASP A 215 6.11 -12.75 6.41
C ASP A 215 5.77 -12.22 5.02
N HIS A 216 6.69 -11.47 4.42
CA HIS A 216 6.57 -10.97 3.04
C HIS A 216 6.44 -12.09 1.99
N CYS A 217 6.83 -13.33 2.31
CA CYS A 217 6.67 -14.48 1.42
C CYS A 217 5.20 -14.90 1.23
N ARG A 218 4.28 -14.49 2.11
CA ARG A 218 2.86 -14.86 2.04
C ARG A 218 2.23 -14.51 0.69
N PHE A 219 2.59 -13.33 0.15
CA PHE A 219 2.06 -12.81 -1.12
C PHE A 219 3.07 -12.90 -2.27
N CYS A 220 4.17 -13.63 -2.10
CA CYS A 220 5.16 -13.87 -3.15
C CYS A 220 4.62 -14.89 -4.16
N LYS A 221 4.68 -14.60 -5.46
CA LYS A 221 4.27 -15.52 -6.51
C LYS A 221 5.07 -16.83 -6.50
N ALA A 222 6.37 -16.73 -6.16
CA ALA A 222 7.28 -17.88 -6.09
C ALA A 222 7.21 -18.65 -4.76
N ARG A 223 6.25 -18.36 -3.86
CA ARG A 223 6.20 -18.92 -2.50
C ARG A 223 6.21 -20.44 -2.40
N PHE A 224 5.74 -21.14 -3.43
CA PHE A 224 5.67 -22.60 -3.44
C PHE A 224 6.92 -23.27 -4.03
N THR A 225 7.77 -22.53 -4.74
CA THR A 225 8.98 -23.03 -5.40
C THR A 225 10.27 -22.42 -4.84
N CYS A 226 10.15 -21.44 -3.93
CA CYS A 226 11.30 -20.73 -3.34
C CYS A 226 12.06 -21.61 -2.37
N ARG A 227 13.35 -21.89 -2.67
CA ARG A 227 14.23 -22.72 -1.86
C ARG A 227 14.49 -22.10 -0.47
N ALA A 228 14.77 -20.81 -0.39
CA ALA A 228 15.02 -20.13 0.90
C ALA A 228 13.82 -20.27 1.85
N ARG A 229 12.59 -20.15 1.32
CA ARG A 229 11.38 -20.36 2.11
C ARG A 229 11.25 -21.83 2.55
N ALA A 230 11.51 -22.78 1.66
CA ALA A 230 11.45 -24.20 2.01
C ALA A 230 12.48 -24.58 3.10
N GLU A 231 13.69 -24.07 3.00
CA GLU A 231 14.74 -24.28 4.00
C GLU A 231 14.36 -23.72 5.39
N GLU A 232 13.71 -22.55 5.43
CA GLU A 232 13.24 -21.96 6.68
C GLU A 232 12.13 -22.81 7.33
N TYR A 233 11.16 -23.29 6.56
CA TYR A 233 10.12 -24.19 7.07
C TYR A 233 10.71 -25.53 7.58
N LEU A 234 11.73 -26.08 6.93
CA LEU A 234 12.41 -27.28 7.39
C LEU A 234 13.10 -27.08 8.72
N LYS A 235 13.73 -25.92 8.96
CA LYS A 235 14.30 -25.59 10.27
C LYS A 235 13.24 -25.56 11.37
N PHE A 236 12.08 -24.92 11.13
CA PHE A 236 10.96 -24.94 12.08
C PHE A 236 10.46 -26.35 12.36
N ALA A 237 10.24 -27.17 11.34
CA ALA A 237 9.81 -28.55 11.51
C ALA A 237 10.81 -29.38 12.34
N GLN A 238 12.12 -29.21 12.13
CA GLN A 238 13.16 -29.87 12.90
C GLN A 238 13.16 -29.44 14.39
N MET A 239 12.93 -28.16 14.69
CA MET A 239 12.81 -27.65 16.05
C MET A 239 11.60 -28.23 16.80
N GLU A 240 10.45 -28.36 16.11
CA GLU A 240 9.24 -28.94 16.69
C GLU A 240 9.42 -30.44 16.99
N ILE A 241 10.00 -31.21 16.06
CA ILE A 241 10.31 -32.63 16.27
C ILE A 241 11.28 -32.81 17.45
N GLY A 242 12.29 -31.96 17.58
CA GLY A 242 13.24 -31.99 18.70
C GLY A 242 12.59 -31.72 20.07
N ARG A 243 11.54 -30.88 20.13
CA ARG A 243 10.77 -30.63 21.36
C ARG A 243 9.86 -31.75 21.77
N ALA A 244 9.38 -32.54 20.82
CA ALA A 244 8.48 -33.67 21.10
C ALA A 244 9.22 -34.93 21.70
N HIS A 245 10.53 -34.91 21.75
CA HIS A 245 11.37 -35.99 22.25
C HIS A 245 12.13 -35.69 23.56
N VAL A 246 11.74 -34.63 24.29
CA VAL A 246 12.34 -34.27 25.60
C VAL A 246 11.32 -34.49 26.73
#